data_c34f41ebb474a116cd9da11b429d7d8f
#
_entry.id   c34f41ebb474a116cd9da11b429d7d8f
#
_cell.length_a   1.000
_cell.length_b   1.000
_cell.length_c   1.000
_cell.angle_alpha   90.00
_cell.angle_beta   90.00
_cell.angle_gamma   90.00
#
_symmetry.space_group_name_H-M   'P 1'
#
loop_
_entity.id
_entity.type
_entity.pdbx_description
1 polymer ?
#
loop_
_entity_poly.entity_id
_entity_poly.type
_entity_poly.pdbx_seq_one_letter_code
_entity_poly.pdbx_strand_id
1 'polypeptide(L)'
;MANETRAHTTHKTGETLTNPATGPPPEVTGFAHMLLKVADLARSRHFYVDLVGFTVRPAKPLPDGRPFVPFHQGIALTSGGPAAPTQIDHIAFKVKGVRAIAERLEKADVRFFRDLHDGIYGLTIYVADPDGNMIELYEEGGRMDG
;
A
#
# COMPACT_ATOMS: atom_id res chain seq x y z
N MET A 1 6.37 33.65 -26.94
CA MET A 1 6.16 33.43 -26.42
C MET A 1 6.01 33.16 -25.47
N ALA A 2 6.19 33.28 -25.24
CA ALA A 2 6.11 33.03 -24.34
C ALA A 2 5.92 32.74 -23.51
N ASN A 3 5.96 32.97 -23.26
CA ASN A 3 5.70 32.69 -22.44
C ASN A 3 5.57 32.26 -21.63
N GLU A 4 5.66 32.37 -21.35
CA GLU A 4 5.39 32.00 -20.47
C GLU A 4 5.52 31.72 -19.61
N THR A 5 5.78 31.97 -19.50
CA THR A 5 5.72 31.65 -18.64
C THR A 5 5.68 31.52 -17.80
N ARG A 6 5.76 31.91 -17.85
CA ARG A 6 5.60 31.89 -16.93
C ARG A 6 5.44 31.46 -16.08
N ALA A 7 5.55 31.60 -16.11
CA ALA A 7 5.23 31.38 -15.23
C ALA A 7 5.45 31.07 -14.40
N HIS A 8 5.87 31.41 -14.05
CA HIS A 8 5.83 31.25 -13.16
C HIS A 8 5.89 31.33 -12.42
N THR A 9 6.26 31.73 -12.41
CA THR A 9 5.95 32.01 -11.71
C THR A 9 5.66 32.02 -10.98
N THR A 10 5.87 32.27 -10.90
CA THR A 10 5.28 32.40 -10.23
C THR A 10 5.41 31.96 -9.53
N HIS A 11 5.94 32.16 -9.13
CA HIS A 11 5.74 31.87 -8.38
C HIS A 11 6.24 31.74 -7.75
N LYS A 12 6.86 32.05 -7.53
CA LYS A 12 6.92 32.19 -6.97
C LYS A 12 6.98 32.44 -6.21
N THR A 13 7.36 32.70 -6.06
CA THR A 13 7.26 33.15 -5.10
C THR A 13 6.51 33.06 -4.17
N GLY A 14 6.45 32.73 -3.55
CA GLY A 14 5.56 32.39 -2.68
C GLY A 14 4.66 33.25 -2.03
N GLU A 15 4.38 34.09 -2.06
CA GLU A 15 3.54 34.73 -1.47
C GLU A 15 2.38 34.62 -1.73
N THR A 16 2.00 34.71 -1.67
CA THR A 16 0.89 34.66 -1.83
C THR A 16 0.16 33.77 -2.25
N LEU A 17 0.47 32.96 -1.96
CA LEU A 17 -0.27 31.88 -2.26
C LEU A 17 -1.59 31.91 -1.71
N THR A 18 -1.75 32.59 -0.68
CA THR A 18 -3.08 32.69 -0.14
C THR A 18 -3.85 33.68 -0.92
N ASN A 19 -5.05 33.32 -1.26
CA ASN A 19 -6.00 34.19 -1.88
C ASN A 19 -7.12 34.40 -0.88
N PRO A 20 -7.23 35.56 -0.29
CA PRO A 20 -8.24 35.78 0.76
C PRO A 20 -9.67 35.63 0.27
N ALA A 21 -9.89 35.72 -1.03
CA ALA A 21 -11.24 35.59 -1.55
C ALA A 21 -11.70 34.13 -1.66
N THR A 22 -10.80 33.16 -1.52
CA THR A 22 -11.13 31.76 -1.78
C THR A 22 -11.20 30.89 -0.54
N GLY A 23 -11.20 31.51 0.65
CA GLY A 23 -11.36 30.75 1.88
C GLY A 23 -10.06 30.19 2.43
N PRO A 24 -10.13 29.13 3.22
CA PRO A 24 -8.96 28.58 3.89
C PRO A 24 -7.93 28.04 2.90
N PRO A 25 -6.65 27.95 3.29
CA PRO A 25 -5.63 27.36 2.43
C PRO A 25 -5.91 25.89 2.18
N PRO A 26 -5.48 25.38 1.04
CA PRO A 26 -5.62 23.93 0.77
C PRO A 26 -4.82 23.11 1.78
N GLU A 27 -5.34 21.92 2.10
CA GLU A 27 -4.66 21.01 3.01
C GLU A 27 -4.86 19.55 2.57
N VAL A 28 -3.89 18.71 2.91
CA VAL A 28 -4.02 17.26 2.71
C VAL A 28 -4.66 16.69 3.98
N THR A 29 -5.82 16.05 3.83
CA THR A 29 -6.59 15.58 4.98
C THR A 29 -6.30 14.13 5.34
N GLY A 30 -5.50 13.41 4.55
CA GLY A 30 -5.14 12.05 4.87
C GLY A 30 -4.70 11.24 3.67
N PHE A 31 -4.34 10.01 3.93
CA PHE A 31 -4.01 9.03 2.91
C PHE A 31 -5.30 8.33 2.46
N ALA A 32 -5.52 8.24 1.16
CA ALA A 32 -6.73 7.59 0.64
C ALA A 32 -6.47 6.11 0.31
N HIS A 33 -5.62 5.84 -0.67
CA HIS A 33 -5.30 4.47 -1.05
C HIS A 33 -4.07 4.43 -1.95
N MET A 34 -3.55 3.23 -2.14
CA MET A 34 -2.46 2.97 -3.09
C MET A 34 -2.95 1.89 -4.04
N LEU A 35 -2.82 2.14 -5.34
CA LEU A 35 -3.24 1.20 -6.38
C LEU A 35 -2.00 0.49 -6.93
N LEU A 36 -1.95 -0.83 -6.78
CA LEU A 36 -0.87 -1.66 -7.27
C LEU A 36 -1.28 -2.31 -8.59
N LYS A 37 -0.45 -2.14 -9.62
CA LYS A 37 -0.58 -2.93 -10.85
C LYS A 37 0.12 -4.24 -10.63
N VAL A 38 -0.64 -5.35 -10.69
CA VAL A 38 -0.09 -6.68 -10.42
C VAL A 38 -0.06 -7.50 -11.71
N ALA A 39 0.84 -8.47 -11.76
CA ALA A 39 1.00 -9.31 -12.94
C ALA A 39 -0.14 -10.31 -13.06
N ASP A 40 -0.59 -10.88 -11.94
CA ASP A 40 -1.64 -11.89 -11.90
C ASP A 40 -2.61 -11.51 -10.79
N LEU A 41 -3.76 -10.97 -11.19
CA LEU A 41 -4.73 -10.44 -10.23
C LEU A 41 -5.24 -11.54 -9.29
N ALA A 42 -5.50 -12.73 -9.81
CA ALA A 42 -6.02 -13.83 -8.99
C ALA A 42 -5.01 -14.27 -7.94
N ARG A 43 -3.73 -14.37 -8.30
CA ARG A 43 -2.67 -14.72 -7.36
C ARG A 43 -2.50 -13.66 -6.29
N SER A 44 -2.48 -12.40 -6.67
CA SER A 44 -2.31 -11.32 -5.71
C SER A 44 -3.51 -11.22 -4.79
N ARG A 45 -4.72 -11.38 -5.33
CA ARG A 45 -5.91 -11.40 -4.50
C ARG A 45 -5.88 -12.55 -3.50
N HIS A 46 -5.48 -13.74 -3.94
CA HIS A 46 -5.33 -14.90 -3.05
C HIS A 46 -4.36 -14.60 -1.91
N PHE A 47 -3.22 -14.00 -2.24
CA PHE A 47 -2.22 -13.66 -1.23
C PHE A 47 -2.81 -12.70 -0.20
N TYR A 48 -3.36 -11.57 -0.64
CA TYR A 48 -3.82 -10.55 0.31
C TYR A 48 -5.06 -10.98 1.07
N VAL A 49 -6.02 -11.63 0.41
CA VAL A 49 -7.30 -12.00 1.04
C VAL A 49 -7.17 -13.28 1.83
N ASP A 50 -6.73 -14.36 1.17
CA ASP A 50 -6.80 -15.69 1.77
C ASP A 50 -5.65 -15.96 2.73
N LEU A 51 -4.46 -15.49 2.41
CA LEU A 51 -3.28 -15.77 3.22
C LEU A 51 -3.08 -14.72 4.31
N VAL A 52 -3.16 -13.44 3.97
CA VAL A 52 -2.92 -12.36 4.94
C VAL A 52 -4.17 -11.97 5.70
N GLY A 53 -5.32 -11.89 5.02
CA GLY A 53 -6.58 -11.57 5.69
C GLY A 53 -7.13 -10.20 5.35
N PHE A 54 -6.77 -9.65 4.20
CA PHE A 54 -7.36 -8.39 3.73
C PHE A 54 -8.83 -8.60 3.36
N THR A 55 -9.63 -7.55 3.49
CA THR A 55 -11.06 -7.59 3.19
C THR A 55 -11.38 -6.72 1.99
N VAL A 56 -12.05 -7.32 1.01
CA VAL A 56 -12.39 -6.65 -0.25
C VAL A 56 -13.58 -5.72 -0.03
N ARG A 57 -13.47 -4.52 -0.59
CA ARG A 57 -14.61 -3.61 -0.67
C ARG A 57 -15.29 -3.77 -2.02
N PRO A 58 -16.63 -3.65 -2.07
CA PRO A 58 -17.32 -3.64 -3.37
C PRO A 58 -16.85 -2.46 -4.21
N ALA A 59 -16.65 -2.69 -5.51
CA ALA A 59 -16.21 -1.63 -6.40
C ALA A 59 -16.55 -1.99 -7.84
N LYS A 60 -16.68 -0.95 -8.66
CA LYS A 60 -16.81 -1.11 -10.11
C LYS A 60 -15.42 -1.11 -10.74
N PRO A 61 -15.29 -1.62 -11.97
CA PRO A 61 -14.02 -1.47 -12.69
C PRO A 61 -13.60 -0.02 -12.80
N LEU A 62 -12.32 0.19 -13.05
CA LEU A 62 -11.77 1.53 -13.27
C LEU A 62 -12.40 2.14 -14.55
N PRO A 63 -12.37 3.47 -14.68
CA PRO A 63 -12.95 4.12 -15.87
C PRO A 63 -12.38 3.63 -17.20
N ASP A 64 -11.13 3.14 -17.19
CA ASP A 64 -10.50 2.59 -18.40
C ASP A 64 -10.80 1.11 -18.62
N GLY A 65 -11.67 0.52 -17.81
CA GLY A 65 -12.10 -0.87 -17.94
C GLY A 65 -11.26 -1.89 -17.20
N ARG A 66 -10.14 -1.49 -16.61
CA ARG A 66 -9.33 -2.44 -15.83
C ARG A 66 -10.07 -2.87 -14.57
N PRO A 67 -9.85 -4.11 -14.11
CA PRO A 67 -10.44 -4.55 -12.84
C PRO A 67 -9.90 -3.71 -11.69
N PHE A 68 -10.71 -3.58 -10.64
CA PHE A 68 -10.35 -2.79 -9.47
C PHE A 68 -10.78 -3.57 -8.22
N VAL A 69 -9.81 -3.96 -7.40
CA VAL A 69 -10.05 -4.74 -6.18
C VAL A 69 -9.53 -3.93 -4.99
N PRO A 70 -10.34 -3.05 -4.42
CA PRO A 70 -9.92 -2.28 -3.26
C PRO A 70 -10.12 -3.06 -1.97
N PHE A 71 -9.21 -2.85 -1.03
CA PHE A 71 -9.29 -3.45 0.30
C PHE A 71 -9.57 -2.38 1.35
N HIS A 72 -10.24 -2.78 2.42
CA HIS A 72 -10.47 -1.88 3.56
C HIS A 72 -9.17 -1.38 4.17
N GLN A 73 -8.09 -2.12 3.99
CA GLN A 73 -6.80 -1.82 4.59
C GLN A 73 -5.97 -0.77 3.84
N GLY A 74 -6.51 -0.23 2.75
CA GLY A 74 -5.92 0.96 2.12
C GLY A 74 -5.16 0.73 0.82
N ILE A 75 -4.86 -0.51 0.44
CA ILE A 75 -4.34 -0.78 -0.89
C ILE A 75 -5.45 -1.33 -1.78
N ALA A 76 -5.23 -1.26 -3.07
CA ALA A 76 -6.12 -1.81 -4.08
C ALA A 76 -5.28 -2.45 -5.17
N LEU A 77 -5.86 -3.39 -5.90
CA LEU A 77 -5.18 -4.09 -6.98
C LEU A 77 -5.84 -3.80 -8.31
N THR A 78 -5.01 -3.72 -9.36
CA THR A 78 -5.46 -3.75 -10.74
C THR A 78 -4.49 -4.60 -11.55
N SER A 79 -4.88 -4.97 -12.77
CA SER A 79 -4.04 -5.80 -13.63
C SER A 79 -3.06 -4.95 -14.46
N GLY A 80 -2.17 -5.64 -15.17
CA GLY A 80 -1.30 -5.02 -16.18
C GLY A 80 0.07 -4.64 -15.69
N GLY A 81 0.45 -5.08 -14.50
CA GLY A 81 1.80 -4.84 -13.99
C GLY A 81 2.78 -5.92 -14.42
N PRO A 82 4.07 -5.66 -14.26
CA PRO A 82 5.09 -6.70 -14.44
C PRO A 82 5.13 -7.62 -13.21
N ALA A 83 5.66 -8.81 -13.39
CA ALA A 83 5.93 -9.73 -12.28
C ALA A 83 7.21 -9.30 -11.57
N ALA A 84 7.19 -8.11 -10.99
CA ALA A 84 8.35 -7.49 -10.36
C ALA A 84 7.87 -6.54 -9.26
N PRO A 85 8.68 -6.31 -8.21
CA PRO A 85 8.30 -5.41 -7.14
C PRO A 85 8.26 -3.96 -7.59
N THR A 86 7.48 -3.14 -6.87
CA THR A 86 7.47 -1.70 -7.05
C THR A 86 8.77 -1.11 -6.51
N GLN A 87 8.99 0.19 -6.76
CA GLN A 87 10.16 0.87 -6.23
C GLN A 87 9.99 1.32 -4.76
N ILE A 88 8.87 1.00 -4.17
CA ILE A 88 8.63 1.25 -2.74
C ILE A 88 9.42 0.23 -1.94
N ASP A 89 10.11 0.66 -0.89
CA ASP A 89 10.91 -0.24 -0.05
C ASP A 89 10.03 -1.34 0.53
N HIS A 90 9.00 -0.96 1.26
CA HIS A 90 8.02 -1.92 1.79
C HIS A 90 6.72 -1.22 2.15
N ILE A 91 5.68 -2.01 2.36
CA ILE A 91 4.39 -1.53 2.85
C ILE A 91 4.12 -2.25 4.15
N ALA A 92 3.81 -1.51 5.20
CA ALA A 92 3.59 -2.07 6.53
C ALA A 92 2.10 -2.06 6.89
N PHE A 93 1.63 -3.16 7.46
CA PHE A 93 0.27 -3.28 7.97
C PHE A 93 0.28 -3.79 9.40
N LYS A 94 -0.56 -3.20 10.22
CA LYS A 94 -0.80 -3.68 11.57
C LYS A 94 -1.80 -4.82 11.51
N VAL A 95 -1.48 -5.94 12.15
CA VAL A 95 -2.34 -7.12 12.12
C VAL A 95 -2.58 -7.63 13.53
N LYS A 96 -3.52 -8.55 13.66
CA LYS A 96 -3.70 -9.37 14.85
C LYS A 96 -3.44 -10.81 14.46
N GLY A 97 -2.76 -11.55 15.33
CA GLY A 97 -2.47 -12.95 15.07
C GLY A 97 -1.37 -13.15 14.05
N VAL A 98 -0.30 -12.36 14.14
CA VAL A 98 0.81 -12.43 13.18
C VAL A 98 1.43 -13.83 13.14
N ARG A 99 1.45 -14.58 14.27
CA ARG A 99 1.97 -15.96 14.28
C ARG A 99 1.14 -16.87 13.38
N ALA A 100 -0.19 -16.77 13.48
CA ALA A 100 -1.09 -17.58 12.66
C ALA A 100 -0.98 -17.20 11.19
N ILE A 101 -0.82 -15.91 10.89
CA ILE A 101 -0.59 -15.46 9.53
C ILE A 101 0.73 -16.03 8.99
N ALA A 102 1.79 -15.97 9.80
CA ALA A 102 3.09 -16.52 9.41
C ALA A 102 2.99 -18.00 9.07
N GLU A 103 2.24 -18.77 9.87
CA GLU A 103 2.04 -20.20 9.60
C GLU A 103 1.35 -20.42 8.26
N ARG A 104 0.29 -19.65 7.97
CA ARG A 104 -0.41 -19.77 6.69
C ARG A 104 0.51 -19.45 5.51
N LEU A 105 1.31 -18.42 5.66
CA LEU A 105 2.23 -18.00 4.62
C LEU A 105 3.33 -19.05 4.39
N GLU A 106 3.85 -19.63 5.47
CA GLU A 106 4.82 -20.73 5.37
C GLU A 106 4.25 -21.92 4.63
N LYS A 107 3.03 -22.32 4.98
CA LYS A 107 2.37 -23.46 4.34
C LYS A 107 2.10 -23.23 2.86
N ALA A 108 1.99 -21.95 2.47
CA ALA A 108 1.75 -21.59 1.07
C ALA A 108 3.05 -21.30 0.33
N ASP A 109 4.20 -21.62 0.92
CA ASP A 109 5.53 -21.41 0.32
C ASP A 109 5.81 -19.95 -0.04
N VAL A 110 5.26 -19.02 0.73
CA VAL A 110 5.54 -17.60 0.55
C VAL A 110 6.98 -17.33 1.00
N ARG A 111 7.67 -16.51 0.22
CA ARG A 111 9.03 -16.10 0.57
C ARG A 111 9.02 -15.15 1.76
N PHE A 112 9.82 -15.45 2.78
CA PHE A 112 10.05 -14.54 3.90
C PHE A 112 11.38 -13.82 3.67
N PHE A 113 11.34 -12.50 3.76
CA PHE A 113 12.57 -11.72 3.83
C PHE A 113 13.14 -11.78 5.25
N ARG A 114 12.24 -11.88 6.23
CA ARG A 114 12.63 -12.04 7.63
C ARG A 114 11.53 -12.76 8.40
N ASP A 115 11.93 -13.76 9.17
CA ASP A 115 11.01 -14.54 9.99
C ASP A 115 10.53 -13.74 11.20
N LEU A 116 9.65 -14.34 11.99
CA LEU A 116 9.13 -13.73 13.21
C LEU A 116 10.28 -13.23 14.08
N HIS A 117 10.17 -11.98 14.48
CA HIS A 117 11.16 -11.34 15.34
C HIS A 117 10.53 -10.18 16.07
N ASP A 118 11.20 -9.73 17.14
CA ASP A 118 10.79 -8.51 17.83
C ASP A 118 11.22 -7.30 17.01
N GLY A 119 10.25 -6.64 16.39
CA GLY A 119 10.48 -5.45 15.61
C GLY A 119 10.24 -4.18 16.42
N ILE A 120 10.36 -3.02 15.74
CA ILE A 120 10.23 -1.72 16.41
C ILE A 120 8.84 -1.53 16.99
N TYR A 121 7.81 -2.01 16.28
CA TYR A 121 6.42 -1.79 16.68
C TYR A 121 5.79 -2.99 17.33
N GLY A 122 6.48 -4.13 17.39
CA GLY A 122 5.95 -5.35 17.95
C GLY A 122 6.44 -6.58 17.20
N LEU A 123 5.76 -7.69 17.39
CA LEU A 123 6.11 -8.95 16.72
C LEU A 123 5.89 -8.82 15.21
N THR A 124 6.93 -9.04 14.42
CA THR A 124 6.97 -8.64 13.01
C THR A 124 7.46 -9.77 12.11
N ILE A 125 6.95 -9.81 10.88
CA ILE A 125 7.52 -10.58 9.77
C ILE A 125 7.62 -9.68 8.54
N TYR A 126 8.56 -10.03 7.64
CA TYR A 126 8.66 -9.40 6.32
C TYR A 126 8.52 -10.50 5.27
N VAL A 127 7.53 -10.37 4.41
CA VAL A 127 7.22 -11.39 3.39
C VAL A 127 7.08 -10.75 2.02
N ALA A 128 7.22 -11.56 0.98
CA ALA A 128 7.04 -11.13 -0.40
C ALA A 128 5.60 -11.39 -0.84
N ASP A 129 4.96 -10.41 -1.46
CA ASP A 129 3.72 -10.67 -2.18
C ASP A 129 4.05 -11.39 -3.51
N PRO A 130 3.06 -11.81 -4.31
CA PRO A 130 3.35 -12.57 -5.54
C PRO A 130 4.23 -11.85 -6.56
N ASP A 131 4.28 -10.54 -6.55
CA ASP A 131 5.16 -9.77 -7.45
C ASP A 131 6.52 -9.45 -6.82
N GLY A 132 6.74 -9.87 -5.58
CA GLY A 132 7.99 -9.63 -4.86
C GLY A 132 8.02 -8.38 -4.03
N ASN A 133 6.90 -7.66 -3.90
CA ASN A 133 6.84 -6.50 -3.01
C ASN A 133 7.03 -6.94 -1.56
N MET A 134 7.85 -6.19 -0.83
CA MET A 134 8.07 -6.49 0.59
C MET A 134 6.89 -5.96 1.42
N ILE A 135 6.27 -6.85 2.16
CA ILE A 135 5.15 -6.53 3.04
C ILE A 135 5.60 -6.79 4.48
N GLU A 136 5.51 -5.76 5.28
CA GLU A 136 5.76 -5.86 6.72
C GLU A 136 4.42 -6.10 7.41
N LEU A 137 4.34 -7.15 8.22
CA LEU A 137 3.16 -7.42 9.04
C LEU A 137 3.59 -7.45 10.48
N TYR A 138 2.98 -6.58 11.32
CA TYR A 138 3.38 -6.52 12.72
C TYR A 138 2.16 -6.51 13.64
N GLU A 139 2.32 -7.14 14.78
CA GLU A 139 1.31 -7.15 15.83
C GLU A 139 1.80 -6.28 16.98
N GLU A 140 1.11 -5.17 17.17
CA GLU A 140 1.47 -4.17 18.17
C GLU A 140 1.44 -4.79 19.56
N GLY A 141 2.53 -4.62 20.32
CA GLY A 141 2.64 -5.20 21.65
C GLY A 141 2.98 -6.67 21.69
N GLY A 142 2.97 -7.36 20.54
CA GLY A 142 3.37 -8.76 20.45
C GLY A 142 4.87 -8.93 20.62
N ARG A 143 5.29 -10.06 21.18
CA ARG A 143 6.70 -10.36 21.45
C ARG A 143 6.98 -11.82 21.17
N MET A 144 8.26 -12.13 20.90
CA MET A 144 8.69 -13.51 20.64
C MET A 144 8.47 -14.41 21.85
N ASP A 145 8.68 -13.89 23.04
CA ASP A 145 8.58 -14.63 24.29
C ASP A 145 7.25 -14.44 25.01
N GLY A 146 6.30 -13.81 24.33
CA GLY A 146 5.00 -13.49 24.92
C GLY A 146 3.91 -14.49 24.63
#